data_0b07ea2ea27d984e104ccfaaf9b7542e
#
_entry.id   0b07ea2ea27d984e104ccfaaf9b7542e
#
_cell.length_a   1.000
_cell.length_b   1.000
_cell.length_c   1.000
_cell.angle_alpha   90.00
_cell.angle_beta   90.00
_cell.angle_gamma   90.00
#
_symmetry.space_group_name_H-M   'P 1'
#
loop_
_entity.id
_entity.type
_entity.pdbx_description
1 polymer ?
#
loop_
_entity_poly.entity_id
_entity_poly.type
_entity_poly.pdbx_seq_one_letter_code
_entity_poly.pdbx_strand_id
1 'polypeptide(L)'
;LTIKRLYIHLFLACFIIGNIAVIAQNDSINSKKINIDYTNKGFQFSTPDKNYSFHIESRLQFRFATPNDQSPVTFNDFYLESKTSFKINRARLKIGGNAYKPWLKYYFEYDIAQGNLLDFRIMIEKWDFFKVKVGQWKTYYSRERVISSGKQQMVDRSIINRPFTLDRQQGIEFYGRVFPKTLADFTYHISVLTGAGRSATTNDDNHLMYVGRLQWNMFGRELEMTGSDIKYHDKPTGILAFAAATNRSNYTRFSSAGGGNLLGYVTNIPGQYRVNQALIETAFKYRGFSWQNENHIKKITDYENNTNRTLTGYYVQAGYFFSNILDFVPKPLEIAGLYANYKPDTDINEAYEQEFGLAFNWFFKEHRNKLTAEVSHFSYQNIDSFTQKEWRFRIQWEISF
;
A
#
# COMPACT_ATOMS: atom_id res chain seq x y z
N LEU A 1 9.45 -34.37 -10.04
CA LEU A 1 10.08 -34.26 -11.42
C LEU A 1 9.16 -33.60 -12.46
N THR A 2 7.87 -33.31 -12.14
CA THR A 2 6.86 -32.85 -13.12
C THR A 2 6.67 -31.33 -13.17
N ILE A 3 7.04 -30.59 -12.15
CA ILE A 3 6.80 -29.14 -12.06
C ILE A 3 7.91 -28.32 -12.78
N LYS A 4 9.15 -28.79 -12.80
CA LYS A 4 10.25 -28.11 -13.51
C LYS A 4 10.11 -28.11 -15.03
N ARG A 5 9.41 -29.08 -15.63
CA ARG A 5 9.18 -29.12 -17.08
C ARG A 5 8.14 -28.09 -17.58
N LEU A 6 7.20 -27.69 -16.72
CA LEU A 6 6.16 -26.74 -17.12
C LEU A 6 6.70 -25.32 -17.31
N TYR A 7 7.68 -24.91 -16.50
CA TYR A 7 8.29 -23.58 -16.61
C TYR A 7 9.18 -23.40 -17.84
N ILE A 8 9.85 -24.47 -18.28
CA ILE A 8 10.69 -24.44 -19.47
C ILE A 8 9.83 -24.30 -20.75
N HIS A 9 8.64 -24.88 -20.77
CA HIS A 9 7.74 -24.77 -21.90
C HIS A 9 7.05 -23.41 -22.01
N LEU A 10 6.80 -22.74 -20.88
CA LEU A 10 6.26 -21.37 -20.88
C LEU A 10 7.32 -20.35 -21.35
N PHE A 11 8.58 -20.55 -21.02
CA PHE A 11 9.69 -19.69 -21.46
C PHE A 11 10.03 -19.89 -22.94
N LEU A 12 9.93 -21.13 -23.44
CA LEU A 12 10.13 -21.44 -24.88
C LEU A 12 8.97 -20.94 -25.75
N ALA A 13 7.73 -20.92 -25.22
CA ALA A 13 6.58 -20.40 -25.96
C ALA A 13 6.70 -18.91 -26.27
N CYS A 14 7.35 -18.12 -25.39
CA CYS A 14 7.64 -16.71 -25.65
C CYS A 14 8.74 -16.49 -26.70
N PHE A 15 9.61 -17.47 -26.95
CA PHE A 15 10.70 -17.36 -27.95
C PHE A 15 10.34 -17.85 -29.32
N ILE A 16 9.27 -18.67 -29.47
CA ILE A 16 8.85 -19.26 -30.76
C ILE A 16 7.94 -18.31 -31.57
N ILE A 17 7.45 -17.21 -30.98
CA ILE A 17 6.65 -16.20 -31.70
C ILE A 17 7.52 -15.35 -32.67
N GLY A 18 8.83 -15.56 -32.71
CA GLY A 18 9.78 -14.77 -33.51
C GLY A 18 9.86 -15.11 -35.01
N ASN A 19 9.26 -16.20 -35.53
CA ASN A 19 9.43 -16.59 -36.92
C ASN A 19 8.15 -17.12 -37.59
N ILE A 20 7.02 -16.45 -37.43
CA ILE A 20 5.92 -16.61 -38.38
C ILE A 20 6.12 -15.55 -39.46
N ALA A 21 6.73 -15.93 -40.58
CA ALA A 21 6.66 -15.14 -41.78
C ALA A 21 5.19 -15.12 -42.24
N VAL A 22 4.50 -14.04 -41.88
CA VAL A 22 3.16 -13.76 -42.40
C VAL A 22 3.33 -13.45 -43.87
N ILE A 23 2.86 -14.36 -44.76
CA ILE A 23 2.62 -14.05 -46.15
C ILE A 23 1.59 -12.94 -46.16
N ALA A 24 2.03 -11.72 -46.37
CA ALA A 24 1.18 -10.56 -46.49
C ALA A 24 0.29 -10.70 -47.71
N GLN A 25 -0.93 -11.07 -47.49
CA GLN A 25 -2.00 -10.78 -48.46
C GLN A 25 -2.17 -9.23 -48.41
N ASN A 26 -2.02 -8.60 -49.60
CA ASN A 26 -2.15 -7.16 -49.79
C ASN A 26 -3.61 -6.71 -49.64
N ASP A 27 -4.17 -6.84 -48.47
CA ASP A 27 -5.25 -5.98 -48.05
C ASP A 27 -4.61 -4.71 -47.50
N SER A 28 -5.01 -3.56 -47.99
CA SER A 28 -4.62 -2.26 -47.47
C SER A 28 -5.10 -2.09 -46.02
N ILE A 29 -4.43 -2.81 -45.12
CA ILE A 29 -4.57 -2.61 -43.68
C ILE A 29 -4.00 -1.20 -43.45
N ASN A 30 -4.90 -0.26 -43.30
CA ASN A 30 -4.58 1.03 -42.74
C ASN A 30 -3.88 0.74 -41.39
N SER A 31 -2.54 0.63 -41.42
CA SER A 31 -1.73 0.33 -40.24
C SER A 31 -1.95 1.47 -39.23
N LYS A 32 -2.91 1.28 -38.35
CA LYS A 32 -3.14 2.21 -37.24
C LYS A 32 -1.82 2.28 -36.49
N LYS A 33 -1.09 3.37 -36.67
CA LYS A 33 0.19 3.61 -36.01
C LYS A 33 -0.03 3.48 -34.52
N ILE A 34 0.70 2.60 -33.84
CA ILE A 34 0.70 2.52 -32.38
C ILE A 34 1.59 3.65 -31.88
N ASN A 35 1.07 4.49 -30.99
CA ASN A 35 1.86 5.48 -30.29
C ASN A 35 2.66 4.79 -29.20
N ILE A 36 3.96 5.09 -29.12
CA ILE A 36 4.87 4.55 -28.10
C ILE A 36 5.44 5.74 -27.34
N ASP A 37 5.19 5.79 -26.04
CA ASP A 37 5.65 6.83 -25.14
C ASP A 37 6.38 6.22 -23.96
N TYR A 38 7.36 6.94 -23.40
CA TYR A 38 7.93 6.62 -22.09
C TYR A 38 7.45 7.65 -21.06
N THR A 39 6.64 7.18 -20.11
CA THR A 39 5.95 8.01 -19.13
C THR A 39 6.42 7.69 -17.70
N ASN A 40 5.82 8.33 -16.72
CA ASN A 40 6.00 7.97 -15.31
C ASN A 40 5.40 6.59 -14.92
N LYS A 41 4.76 5.90 -15.88
CA LYS A 41 4.26 4.52 -15.77
C LYS A 41 5.09 3.53 -16.61
N GLY A 42 6.33 3.92 -16.99
CA GLY A 42 7.18 3.13 -17.86
C GLY A 42 6.83 3.28 -19.34
N PHE A 43 7.03 2.22 -20.12
CA PHE A 43 6.66 2.20 -21.54
C PHE A 43 5.15 2.10 -21.69
N GLN A 44 4.61 2.98 -22.49
CA GLN A 44 3.18 3.02 -22.80
C GLN A 44 2.96 2.92 -24.31
N PHE A 45 2.06 2.03 -24.69
CA PHE A 45 1.60 1.81 -26.06
C PHE A 45 0.13 2.18 -26.14
N SER A 46 -0.30 2.87 -27.17
CA SER A 46 -1.72 3.22 -27.35
C SER A 46 -2.13 3.30 -28.81
N THR A 47 -3.39 2.96 -29.09
CA THR A 47 -3.98 3.21 -30.40
C THR A 47 -4.29 4.70 -30.58
N PRO A 48 -4.32 5.23 -31.81
CA PRO A 48 -4.61 6.64 -32.07
C PRO A 48 -5.98 7.09 -31.50
N ASP A 49 -6.97 6.24 -31.53
CA ASP A 49 -8.31 6.47 -30.96
C ASP A 49 -8.38 6.32 -29.44
N LYS A 50 -7.24 5.97 -28.78
CA LYS A 50 -7.11 5.75 -27.33
C LYS A 50 -8.07 4.69 -26.76
N ASN A 51 -8.71 3.89 -27.59
CA ASN A 51 -9.61 2.83 -27.13
C ASN A 51 -8.83 1.65 -26.51
N TYR A 52 -7.58 1.47 -26.91
CA TYR A 52 -6.69 0.48 -26.32
C TYR A 52 -5.40 1.14 -25.89
N SER A 53 -4.98 0.86 -24.68
CA SER A 53 -3.65 1.22 -24.17
C SER A 53 -3.08 0.10 -23.30
N PHE A 54 -1.76 0.03 -23.27
CA PHE A 54 -0.99 -0.89 -22.47
C PHE A 54 0.25 -0.17 -21.95
N HIS A 55 0.52 -0.27 -20.66
CA HIS A 55 1.78 0.19 -20.10
C HIS A 55 2.41 -0.90 -19.25
N ILE A 56 3.74 -0.90 -19.24
CA ILE A 56 4.55 -1.82 -18.46
C ILE A 56 5.57 -1.02 -17.63
N GLU A 57 5.61 -1.28 -16.33
CA GLU A 57 6.52 -0.67 -15.36
C GLU A 57 7.17 -1.78 -14.54
N SER A 58 8.48 -1.71 -14.37
CA SER A 58 9.21 -2.53 -13.41
C SER A 58 9.69 -1.69 -12.24
N ARG A 59 9.73 -2.29 -11.04
CA ARG A 59 10.26 -1.66 -9.84
C ARG A 59 11.10 -2.63 -9.03
N LEU A 60 12.32 -2.20 -8.69
CA LEU A 60 13.26 -2.93 -7.86
C LEU A 60 13.55 -2.16 -6.58
N GLN A 61 13.66 -2.87 -5.46
CA GLN A 61 14.10 -2.34 -4.17
C GLN A 61 15.20 -3.23 -3.59
N PHE A 62 16.38 -2.64 -3.38
CA PHE A 62 17.49 -3.25 -2.68
C PHE A 62 17.54 -2.70 -1.25
N ARG A 63 17.71 -3.56 -0.27
CA ARG A 63 17.72 -3.16 1.15
C ARG A 63 18.88 -3.77 1.89
N PHE A 64 19.58 -2.92 2.65
CA PHE A 64 20.44 -3.29 3.77
C PHE A 64 19.70 -3.02 5.08
N ALA A 65 19.80 -3.90 6.07
CA ALA A 65 19.22 -3.73 7.40
C ALA A 65 20.08 -4.36 8.49
N THR A 66 20.19 -3.68 9.63
CA THR A 66 20.90 -4.14 10.84
C THR A 66 20.22 -3.56 12.09
N PRO A 67 20.15 -4.27 13.24
CA PRO A 67 20.56 -5.65 13.43
C PRO A 67 19.62 -6.69 12.84
N ASN A 68 18.42 -6.32 12.41
CA ASN A 68 17.47 -7.18 11.72
C ASN A 68 16.52 -6.34 10.83
N ASP A 69 15.65 -6.97 10.04
CA ASP A 69 14.73 -6.30 9.10
C ASP A 69 13.27 -6.78 9.28
N GLN A 70 12.80 -6.92 10.51
CA GLN A 70 11.39 -7.13 10.78
C GLN A 70 10.56 -5.91 10.38
N SER A 71 9.43 -6.13 9.74
CA SER A 71 8.52 -5.06 9.37
C SER A 71 7.07 -5.57 9.35
N PRO A 72 6.21 -5.02 10.22
CA PRO A 72 6.55 -4.17 11.37
C PRO A 72 7.23 -4.97 12.48
N VAL A 73 8.06 -4.33 13.28
CA VAL A 73 8.67 -4.92 14.48
C VAL A 73 7.59 -5.15 15.55
N THR A 74 7.68 -6.26 16.28
CA THR A 74 6.80 -6.59 17.39
C THR A 74 7.61 -7.02 18.61
N PHE A 75 6.99 -7.03 19.79
CA PHE A 75 7.67 -7.47 21.02
C PHE A 75 8.36 -8.83 20.89
N ASN A 76 7.76 -9.78 20.20
CA ASN A 76 8.34 -11.10 19.99
C ASN A 76 9.60 -11.09 19.10
N ASP A 77 9.75 -10.08 18.24
CA ASP A 77 10.91 -10.00 17.34
C ASP A 77 12.21 -9.69 18.10
N PHE A 78 12.14 -9.13 19.32
CA PHE A 78 13.29 -8.87 20.18
C PHE A 78 13.99 -10.13 20.72
N TYR A 79 13.31 -11.26 20.68
CA TYR A 79 13.87 -12.56 21.06
C TYR A 79 14.54 -13.30 19.92
N LEU A 80 14.46 -12.76 18.70
CA LEU A 80 15.11 -13.33 17.53
C LEU A 80 16.58 -12.95 17.50
N GLU A 81 17.41 -13.86 17.01
CA GLU A 81 18.83 -13.55 16.76
C GLU A 81 18.99 -12.39 15.78
N SER A 82 19.92 -11.51 16.06
CA SER A 82 20.27 -10.40 15.17
C SER A 82 20.79 -10.94 13.84
N LYS A 83 20.16 -10.53 12.73
CA LYS A 83 20.54 -10.96 11.38
C LYS A 83 20.67 -9.73 10.48
N THR A 84 21.89 -9.19 10.41
CA THR A 84 22.21 -8.19 9.38
C THR A 84 21.95 -8.78 7.99
N SER A 85 21.25 -8.06 7.14
CA SER A 85 20.85 -8.56 5.83
C SER A 85 21.04 -7.54 4.72
N PHE A 86 21.42 -8.06 3.56
CA PHE A 86 21.33 -7.36 2.28
C PHE A 86 20.43 -8.18 1.35
N LYS A 87 19.36 -7.60 0.83
CA LYS A 87 18.37 -8.36 0.05
C LYS A 87 17.71 -7.55 -1.05
N ILE A 88 17.19 -8.27 -2.05
CA ILE A 88 16.16 -7.74 -2.96
C ILE A 88 14.84 -7.76 -2.19
N ASN A 89 14.43 -6.61 -1.71
CA ASN A 89 13.22 -6.50 -0.89
C ASN A 89 11.94 -6.62 -1.72
N ARG A 90 11.95 -6.08 -2.95
CA ARG A 90 10.83 -6.18 -3.91
C ARG A 90 11.36 -6.16 -5.34
N ALA A 91 10.78 -7.01 -6.17
CA ALA A 91 10.93 -6.97 -7.61
C ALA A 91 9.53 -7.07 -8.23
N ARG A 92 8.98 -5.98 -8.77
CA ARG A 92 7.59 -5.90 -9.19
C ARG A 92 7.44 -5.58 -10.64
N LEU A 93 6.57 -6.33 -11.29
CA LEU A 93 6.06 -6.05 -12.62
C LEU A 93 4.64 -5.50 -12.51
N LYS A 94 4.39 -4.39 -13.18
CA LYS A 94 3.08 -3.75 -13.24
C LYS A 94 2.67 -3.57 -14.68
N ILE A 95 1.45 -3.95 -14.98
CA ILE A 95 0.85 -3.83 -16.30
C ILE A 95 -0.51 -3.16 -16.12
N GLY A 96 -0.83 -2.21 -16.96
CA GLY A 96 -2.14 -1.57 -16.93
C GLY A 96 -2.47 -0.89 -18.25
N GLY A 97 -3.67 -0.39 -18.33
CA GLY A 97 -4.18 0.28 -19.52
C GLY A 97 -5.70 0.34 -19.57
N ASN A 98 -6.21 0.45 -20.78
CA ASN A 98 -7.64 0.37 -21.05
C ASN A 98 -7.90 -0.49 -22.30
N ALA A 99 -9.09 -1.07 -22.39
CA ALA A 99 -9.54 -1.85 -23.51
C ALA A 99 -10.97 -1.43 -23.92
N TYR A 100 -11.24 -1.46 -25.25
CA TYR A 100 -12.51 -1.08 -25.88
C TYR A 100 -12.89 0.38 -25.74
N LYS A 101 -12.71 0.98 -24.54
CA LYS A 101 -13.02 2.38 -24.25
C LYS A 101 -12.01 2.93 -23.25
N PRO A 102 -11.69 4.25 -23.27
CA PRO A 102 -10.73 4.85 -22.35
C PRO A 102 -11.12 4.74 -20.86
N TRP A 103 -12.41 4.58 -20.58
CA TRP A 103 -12.95 4.46 -19.22
C TRP A 103 -13.02 3.02 -18.71
N LEU A 104 -12.82 1.98 -19.54
CA LEU A 104 -12.75 0.58 -19.12
C LEU A 104 -11.28 0.22 -18.93
N LYS A 105 -10.82 0.32 -17.70
CA LYS A 105 -9.41 0.15 -17.34
C LYS A 105 -9.14 -1.21 -16.71
N TYR A 106 -7.91 -1.68 -16.85
CA TYR A 106 -7.41 -2.87 -16.18
C TYR A 106 -6.06 -2.59 -15.55
N TYR A 107 -5.73 -3.34 -14.51
CA TYR A 107 -4.44 -3.26 -13.83
C TYR A 107 -4.03 -4.60 -13.23
N PHE A 108 -2.76 -4.92 -13.37
CA PHE A 108 -2.11 -6.12 -12.86
C PHE A 108 -0.80 -5.73 -12.18
N GLU A 109 -0.50 -6.31 -11.02
CA GLU A 109 0.77 -6.17 -10.31
C GLU A 109 1.21 -7.52 -9.77
N TYR A 110 2.42 -7.94 -10.10
CA TYR A 110 3.02 -9.20 -9.66
C TYR A 110 4.36 -8.92 -8.97
N ASP A 111 4.60 -9.54 -7.81
CA ASP A 111 5.88 -9.47 -7.10
C ASP A 111 6.70 -10.70 -7.46
N ILE A 112 7.70 -10.51 -8.34
CA ILE A 112 8.55 -11.58 -8.87
C ILE A 112 9.42 -12.17 -7.74
N ALA A 113 9.92 -11.32 -6.83
CA ALA A 113 10.79 -11.76 -5.74
C ALA A 113 10.07 -12.70 -4.75
N GLN A 114 8.76 -12.53 -4.58
CA GLN A 114 7.95 -13.33 -3.65
C GLN A 114 7.00 -14.32 -4.33
N GLY A 115 6.91 -14.29 -5.67
CA GLY A 115 6.02 -15.18 -6.42
C GLY A 115 4.52 -14.90 -6.21
N ASN A 116 4.13 -13.64 -5.96
CA ASN A 116 2.78 -13.30 -5.52
C ASN A 116 2.04 -12.38 -6.49
N LEU A 117 0.80 -12.76 -6.86
CA LEU A 117 -0.15 -11.86 -7.49
C LEU A 117 -0.63 -10.83 -6.46
N LEU A 118 -0.34 -9.57 -6.71
CA LEU A 118 -0.67 -8.47 -5.82
C LEU A 118 -2.01 -7.83 -6.19
N ASP A 119 -2.10 -7.22 -7.36
CA ASP A 119 -3.31 -6.59 -7.86
C ASP A 119 -3.72 -7.25 -9.18
N PHE A 120 -5.00 -7.49 -9.32
CA PHE A 120 -5.64 -7.86 -10.58
C PHE A 120 -7.06 -7.33 -10.57
N ARG A 121 -7.31 -6.25 -11.34
CA ARG A 121 -8.60 -5.56 -11.27
C ARG A 121 -9.03 -4.96 -12.59
N ILE A 122 -10.33 -4.89 -12.78
CA ILE A 122 -11.00 -4.14 -13.83
C ILE A 122 -11.72 -2.96 -13.20
N MET A 123 -11.68 -1.82 -13.87
CA MET A 123 -12.26 -0.57 -13.37
C MET A 123 -13.12 0.08 -14.46
N ILE A 124 -14.35 0.44 -14.12
CA ILE A 124 -15.27 1.22 -14.95
C ILE A 124 -15.25 2.65 -14.41
N GLU A 125 -14.55 3.55 -15.08
CA GLU A 125 -14.29 4.94 -14.64
C GLU A 125 -14.88 5.94 -15.65
N LYS A 126 -16.15 5.73 -16.05
CA LYS A 126 -16.80 6.57 -17.03
C LYS A 126 -17.20 7.94 -16.47
N TRP A 127 -17.57 7.99 -15.20
CA TRP A 127 -17.98 9.22 -14.52
C TRP A 127 -17.10 9.45 -13.29
N ASP A 128 -16.73 10.71 -13.02
CA ASP A 128 -15.88 11.01 -11.87
C ASP A 128 -16.57 10.79 -10.54
N PHE A 129 -17.87 11.03 -10.49
CA PHE A 129 -18.68 10.87 -9.29
C PHE A 129 -19.08 9.43 -8.97
N PHE A 130 -19.00 8.51 -9.95
CA PHE A 130 -19.38 7.11 -9.76
C PHE A 130 -18.53 6.19 -10.64
N LYS A 131 -17.76 5.35 -9.99
CA LYS A 131 -16.85 4.38 -10.60
C LYS A 131 -17.03 3.03 -9.93
N VAL A 132 -16.74 1.96 -10.64
CA VAL A 132 -16.82 0.58 -10.15
C VAL A 132 -15.49 -0.11 -10.37
N LYS A 133 -15.05 -0.87 -9.37
CA LYS A 133 -13.86 -1.71 -9.43
C LYS A 133 -14.19 -3.12 -8.99
N VAL A 134 -13.71 -4.12 -9.72
CA VAL A 134 -13.87 -5.55 -9.42
C VAL A 134 -12.52 -6.25 -9.53
N GLY A 135 -12.24 -7.19 -8.64
CA GLY A 135 -11.03 -8.00 -8.64
C GLY A 135 -10.31 -7.98 -7.30
N GLN A 136 -8.98 -7.86 -7.31
CA GLN A 136 -8.11 -7.82 -6.14
C GLN A 136 -7.28 -6.55 -6.12
N TRP A 137 -7.31 -5.81 -4.99
CA TRP A 137 -6.53 -4.58 -4.80
C TRP A 137 -6.30 -4.28 -3.31
N LYS A 138 -5.39 -3.32 -3.02
CA LYS A 138 -5.27 -2.75 -1.67
C LYS A 138 -6.54 -2.03 -1.27
N THR A 139 -7.16 -2.47 -0.18
CA THR A 139 -8.39 -1.86 0.33
C THR A 139 -8.18 -0.39 0.72
N TYR A 140 -9.05 0.49 0.23
CA TYR A 140 -9.01 1.92 0.55
C TYR A 140 -9.58 2.17 1.94
N TYR A 141 -8.82 1.81 2.96
CA TYR A 141 -9.11 2.04 4.38
C TYR A 141 -8.10 3.03 4.97
N SER A 142 -6.82 2.69 5.06
CA SER A 142 -5.71 3.48 5.59
C SER A 142 -4.89 4.08 4.45
N ARG A 143 -4.58 5.38 4.51
CA ARG A 143 -3.71 6.09 3.57
C ARG A 143 -2.30 5.49 3.58
N GLU A 144 -1.74 5.28 4.78
CA GLU A 144 -0.41 4.69 4.92
C GLU A 144 -0.30 3.37 4.16
N ARG A 145 -1.34 2.52 4.24
CA ARG A 145 -1.35 1.24 3.54
C ARG A 145 -1.50 1.40 2.03
N VAL A 146 -2.39 2.29 1.57
CA VAL A 146 -2.67 2.50 0.15
C VAL A 146 -1.47 3.12 -0.57
N ILE A 147 -0.76 4.05 0.05
CA ILE A 147 0.48 4.61 -0.50
C ILE A 147 1.40 3.46 -0.94
N SER A 148 1.84 3.52 -2.20
CA SER A 148 2.79 2.55 -2.75
C SER A 148 4.07 2.53 -1.91
N SER A 149 4.64 1.34 -1.65
CA SER A 149 5.89 1.22 -0.89
C SER A 149 7.06 2.02 -1.48
N GLY A 150 7.05 2.30 -2.78
CA GLY A 150 8.02 3.19 -3.42
C GLY A 150 7.75 4.68 -3.25
N LYS A 151 6.59 5.05 -2.69
CA LYS A 151 6.19 6.44 -2.47
C LYS A 151 6.07 6.78 -0.99
N GLN A 152 6.54 5.89 -0.11
CA GLN A 152 6.67 6.15 1.33
C GLN A 152 7.84 7.09 1.60
N GLN A 153 7.81 7.82 2.71
CA GLN A 153 8.93 8.62 3.22
C GLN A 153 9.88 7.77 4.06
N MET A 154 9.33 6.88 4.87
CA MET A 154 10.10 5.89 5.61
C MET A 154 10.37 4.67 4.74
N VAL A 155 11.33 3.84 5.13
CA VAL A 155 11.66 2.57 4.42
C VAL A 155 10.48 1.60 4.44
N ASP A 156 9.73 1.56 5.54
CA ASP A 156 8.48 0.81 5.65
C ASP A 156 7.41 1.64 6.37
N ARG A 157 6.23 1.06 6.56
CA ARG A 157 5.12 1.62 7.30
C ARG A 157 5.35 1.49 8.78
N SER A 158 4.66 2.31 9.57
CA SER A 158 4.70 2.29 11.01
C SER A 158 4.23 0.96 11.64
N ILE A 159 4.54 0.76 12.92
CA ILE A 159 4.13 -0.42 13.69
C ILE A 159 2.60 -0.61 13.71
N ILE A 160 1.82 0.46 13.59
CA ILE A 160 0.35 0.36 13.59
C ILE A 160 -0.20 -0.27 12.29
N ASN A 161 0.59 -0.35 11.23
CA ASN A 161 0.15 -1.01 10.01
C ASN A 161 -0.24 -2.48 10.25
N ARG A 162 0.46 -3.19 11.13
CA ARG A 162 0.19 -4.60 11.40
C ARG A 162 -1.17 -4.84 12.08
N PRO A 163 -1.52 -4.16 13.19
CA PRO A 163 -2.78 -4.42 13.88
C PRO A 163 -4.00 -3.83 13.18
N PHE A 164 -3.88 -2.70 12.44
CA PHE A 164 -5.05 -1.93 12.03
C PHE A 164 -5.31 -1.90 10.53
N THR A 165 -4.30 -1.99 9.67
CA THR A 165 -4.55 -1.77 8.26
C THR A 165 -5.13 -2.99 7.56
N LEU A 166 -5.86 -2.74 6.48
CA LEU A 166 -6.34 -3.76 5.57
C LEU A 166 -5.42 -3.84 4.36
N ASP A 167 -4.96 -5.04 4.02
CA ASP A 167 -4.19 -5.27 2.79
C ASP A 167 -5.13 -5.54 1.61
N ARG A 168 -4.64 -6.25 0.66
CA ARG A 168 -5.37 -6.64 -0.53
C ARG A 168 -6.48 -7.61 -0.21
N GLN A 169 -7.65 -7.31 -0.76
CA GLN A 169 -8.85 -8.12 -0.69
C GLN A 169 -9.44 -8.29 -2.08
N GLN A 170 -10.26 -9.31 -2.25
CA GLN A 170 -11.05 -9.53 -3.46
C GLN A 170 -12.49 -9.06 -3.24
N GLY A 171 -13.10 -8.49 -4.27
CA GLY A 171 -14.48 -8.07 -4.18
C GLY A 171 -14.87 -7.00 -5.20
N ILE A 172 -15.82 -6.14 -4.80
CA ILE A 172 -16.33 -5.01 -5.56
C ILE A 172 -16.21 -3.73 -4.75
N GLU A 173 -15.88 -2.63 -5.40
CA GLU A 173 -15.83 -1.29 -4.81
C GLU A 173 -16.57 -0.29 -5.70
N PHE A 174 -17.39 0.52 -5.06
CA PHE A 174 -17.98 1.73 -5.61
C PHE A 174 -17.23 2.93 -5.07
N TYR A 175 -16.77 3.83 -5.94
CA TYR A 175 -15.99 4.97 -5.54
C TYR A 175 -16.17 6.15 -6.50
N GLY A 176 -15.82 7.32 -6.03
CA GLY A 176 -15.94 8.53 -6.83
C GLY A 176 -15.55 9.77 -6.07
N ARG A 177 -15.61 10.91 -6.79
CA ARG A 177 -15.39 12.24 -6.26
C ARG A 177 -16.56 13.13 -6.62
N VAL A 178 -17.12 13.79 -5.62
CA VAL A 178 -18.28 14.67 -5.77
C VAL A 178 -17.89 16.11 -5.45
N PHE A 179 -18.49 17.06 -6.14
CA PHE A 179 -18.28 18.51 -6.00
C PHE A 179 -16.81 18.96 -6.10
N PRO A 180 -16.01 18.44 -7.07
CA PRO A 180 -14.58 18.76 -7.18
C PRO A 180 -14.36 20.26 -7.35
N LYS A 181 -13.24 20.74 -6.79
CA LYS A 181 -12.83 22.17 -6.83
C LYS A 181 -13.73 23.12 -6.03
N THR A 182 -14.58 22.61 -5.17
CA THR A 182 -15.39 23.40 -4.22
C THR A 182 -14.95 23.13 -2.78
N LEU A 183 -15.51 23.85 -1.81
CA LEU A 183 -15.28 23.57 -0.39
C LEU A 183 -15.98 22.27 0.07
N ALA A 184 -16.96 21.78 -0.70
CA ALA A 184 -17.64 20.50 -0.47
C ALA A 184 -17.09 19.36 -1.34
N ASP A 185 -15.81 19.37 -1.63
CA ASP A 185 -15.12 18.36 -2.43
C ASP A 185 -14.87 17.09 -1.61
N PHE A 186 -15.58 16.01 -1.92
CA PHE A 186 -15.45 14.74 -1.23
C PHE A 186 -15.07 13.60 -2.19
N THR A 187 -14.23 12.71 -1.69
CA THR A 187 -13.92 11.41 -2.32
C THR A 187 -14.46 10.30 -1.44
N TYR A 188 -15.15 9.32 -2.00
CA TYR A 188 -15.69 8.19 -1.26
C TYR A 188 -15.28 6.84 -1.84
N HIS A 189 -15.23 5.83 -0.98
CA HIS A 189 -15.00 4.42 -1.31
C HIS A 189 -15.93 3.56 -0.46
N ILE A 190 -16.67 2.66 -1.10
CA ILE A 190 -17.55 1.67 -0.45
C ILE A 190 -17.24 0.32 -1.06
N SER A 191 -16.76 -0.62 -0.25
CA SER A 191 -16.31 -1.93 -0.71
C SER A 191 -17.05 -3.07 -0.02
N VAL A 192 -17.37 -4.08 -0.79
CA VAL A 192 -17.87 -5.39 -0.33
C VAL A 192 -16.81 -6.42 -0.77
N LEU A 193 -16.20 -7.06 0.21
CA LEU A 193 -14.98 -7.85 0.03
C LEU A 193 -15.14 -9.24 0.63
N THR A 194 -14.37 -10.21 0.15
CA THR A 194 -14.37 -11.58 0.71
C THR A 194 -13.93 -11.58 2.18
N GLY A 195 -12.94 -10.76 2.57
CA GLY A 195 -12.47 -10.71 3.96
C GLY A 195 -11.39 -11.73 4.33
N ALA A 196 -11.13 -12.71 3.47
CA ALA A 196 -10.16 -13.78 3.69
C ALA A 196 -8.75 -13.46 3.14
N GLY A 197 -8.52 -12.24 2.64
CA GLY A 197 -7.22 -11.77 2.18
C GLY A 197 -6.94 -12.01 0.71
N ARG A 198 -5.68 -11.82 0.35
CA ARG A 198 -5.18 -11.92 -1.02
C ARG A 198 -5.20 -13.37 -1.52
N SER A 199 -5.61 -13.55 -2.78
CA SER A 199 -5.61 -14.85 -3.48
C SER A 199 -6.49 -15.92 -2.81
N ALA A 200 -7.42 -15.52 -1.93
CA ALA A 200 -8.38 -16.44 -1.36
C ALA A 200 -9.31 -16.99 -2.47
N THR A 201 -9.45 -18.29 -2.53
CA THR A 201 -10.36 -18.95 -3.49
C THR A 201 -11.75 -19.18 -2.90
N THR A 202 -11.85 -19.11 -1.57
CA THR A 202 -13.10 -19.24 -0.80
C THR A 202 -13.07 -18.22 0.34
N ASN A 203 -14.23 -17.94 0.91
CA ASN A 203 -14.28 -17.21 2.18
C ASN A 203 -13.91 -18.15 3.35
N ASP A 204 -13.42 -17.60 4.44
CA ASP A 204 -13.10 -18.33 5.67
C ASP A 204 -14.35 -18.61 6.53
N ASP A 205 -15.46 -17.93 6.25
CA ASP A 205 -16.79 -18.18 6.80
C ASP A 205 -17.91 -17.71 5.82
N ASN A 206 -19.12 -17.50 6.29
CA ASN A 206 -20.27 -17.06 5.48
C ASN A 206 -20.49 -15.54 5.48
N HIS A 207 -19.55 -14.75 6.02
CA HIS A 207 -19.69 -13.30 6.12
C HIS A 207 -18.73 -12.58 5.18
N LEU A 208 -19.17 -11.45 4.66
CA LEU A 208 -18.35 -10.56 3.85
C LEU A 208 -17.77 -9.42 4.70
N MET A 209 -16.62 -8.92 4.28
CA MET A 209 -16.05 -7.70 4.84
C MET A 209 -16.67 -6.48 4.16
N TYR A 210 -17.09 -5.51 4.95
CA TYR A 210 -17.60 -4.23 4.48
C TYR A 210 -16.63 -3.13 4.89
N VAL A 211 -16.31 -2.25 3.95
CA VAL A 211 -15.41 -1.11 4.18
C VAL A 211 -16.01 0.14 3.59
N GLY A 212 -16.04 1.22 4.38
CA GLY A 212 -16.43 2.54 3.95
C GLY A 212 -15.32 3.55 4.25
N ARG A 213 -15.08 4.49 3.32
CA ARG A 213 -14.18 5.63 3.52
C ARG A 213 -14.79 6.87 2.89
N LEU A 214 -14.79 7.98 3.64
CA LEU A 214 -15.14 9.29 3.16
C LEU A 214 -13.97 10.23 3.41
N GLN A 215 -13.54 10.97 2.40
CA GLN A 215 -12.44 11.91 2.45
C GLN A 215 -12.92 13.29 2.00
N TRP A 216 -12.75 14.28 2.84
CA TRP A 216 -12.94 15.67 2.49
C TRP A 216 -11.63 16.27 1.96
N ASN A 217 -11.64 16.80 0.75
CA ASN A 217 -10.54 17.53 0.13
C ASN A 217 -10.64 19.01 0.53
N MET A 218 -10.12 19.36 1.71
CA MET A 218 -10.38 20.61 2.45
C MET A 218 -10.24 21.91 1.65
N PHE A 219 -9.41 21.92 0.61
CA PHE A 219 -9.16 23.11 -0.21
C PHE A 219 -9.68 22.95 -1.65
N GLY A 220 -10.61 22.03 -1.90
CA GLY A 220 -11.08 21.68 -3.25
C GLY A 220 -9.98 21.13 -4.15
N ARG A 221 -8.89 20.63 -3.59
CA ARG A 221 -7.73 20.05 -4.28
C ARG A 221 -7.50 18.62 -3.84
N GLU A 222 -7.30 17.75 -4.82
CA GLU A 222 -6.95 16.37 -4.56
C GLU A 222 -5.51 16.25 -4.05
N LEU A 223 -5.32 15.49 -2.98
CA LEU A 223 -4.00 15.14 -2.46
C LEU A 223 -3.63 13.74 -2.93
N GLU A 224 -2.53 13.63 -3.68
CA GLU A 224 -2.07 12.35 -4.18
C GLU A 224 -1.64 11.39 -3.07
N MET A 225 -1.72 10.07 -3.35
CA MET A 225 -1.27 8.98 -2.46
C MET A 225 0.26 8.81 -2.52
N THR A 226 0.96 9.81 -1.98
CA THR A 226 2.43 9.84 -1.82
C THR A 226 2.78 10.41 -0.46
N GLY A 227 3.93 10.04 0.11
CA GLY A 227 4.43 10.61 1.36
C GLY A 227 4.94 12.04 1.14
N SER A 228 6.06 12.19 0.41
CA SER A 228 6.80 13.43 0.22
C SER A 228 6.10 14.45 -0.66
N ASP A 229 6.36 15.74 -0.43
CA ASP A 229 5.92 16.85 -1.28
C ASP A 229 6.94 17.19 -2.38
N ILE A 230 7.27 16.23 -3.23
CA ILE A 230 8.24 16.41 -4.33
C ILE A 230 7.75 17.42 -5.36
N LYS A 231 6.43 17.52 -5.55
CA LYS A 231 5.84 18.44 -6.54
C LYS A 231 5.84 19.89 -6.10
N TYR A 232 6.24 20.15 -4.86
CA TYR A 232 6.28 21.49 -4.30
C TYR A 232 4.94 22.22 -4.46
N HIS A 233 3.92 21.78 -3.73
CA HIS A 233 2.58 22.37 -3.81
C HIS A 233 2.60 23.87 -3.45
N ASP A 234 2.43 24.76 -4.42
CA ASP A 234 2.38 26.22 -4.21
C ASP A 234 1.18 26.65 -3.36
N LYS A 235 0.15 25.85 -3.32
CA LYS A 235 -1.09 26.09 -2.56
C LYS A 235 -1.30 24.99 -1.54
N PRO A 236 -1.75 25.34 -0.32
CA PRO A 236 -2.08 24.35 0.69
C PRO A 236 -3.02 23.29 0.14
N THR A 237 -2.67 22.01 0.23
CA THR A 237 -3.47 20.88 -0.21
C THR A 237 -3.55 19.89 0.93
N GLY A 238 -4.75 19.55 1.37
CA GLY A 238 -4.95 18.71 2.53
C GLY A 238 -6.27 17.97 2.52
N ILE A 239 -6.33 16.94 3.33
CA ILE A 239 -7.52 16.10 3.50
C ILE A 239 -7.81 15.85 4.97
N LEU A 240 -9.08 15.62 5.26
CA LEU A 240 -9.59 14.96 6.45
C LEU A 240 -10.40 13.75 5.97
N ALA A 241 -10.09 12.56 6.50
CA ALA A 241 -10.81 11.36 6.12
C ALA A 241 -11.25 10.55 7.35
N PHE A 242 -12.37 9.86 7.16
CA PHE A 242 -12.88 8.86 8.08
C PHE A 242 -13.05 7.55 7.33
N ALA A 243 -12.66 6.42 7.94
CA ALA A 243 -12.92 5.10 7.41
C ALA A 243 -13.36 4.13 8.49
N ALA A 244 -14.21 3.18 8.12
CA ALA A 244 -14.67 2.12 8.99
C ALA A 244 -14.69 0.79 8.24
N ALA A 245 -14.48 -0.30 8.97
CA ALA A 245 -14.55 -1.65 8.43
C ALA A 245 -15.15 -2.62 9.46
N THR A 246 -15.90 -3.59 8.98
CA THR A 246 -16.38 -4.74 9.77
C THR A 246 -16.13 -6.03 9.03
N ASN A 247 -15.64 -7.03 9.73
CA ASN A 247 -15.42 -8.38 9.20
C ASN A 247 -15.73 -9.42 10.28
N ARG A 248 -16.19 -10.59 9.86
CA ARG A 248 -16.22 -11.79 10.70
C ARG A 248 -15.31 -12.82 10.05
N SER A 249 -14.38 -13.41 10.80
CA SER A 249 -13.29 -14.18 10.24
C SER A 249 -12.63 -15.06 11.28
N ASN A 250 -11.80 -15.98 10.84
CA ASN A 250 -10.85 -16.73 11.65
C ASN A 250 -9.69 -15.88 12.17
N TYR A 251 -9.55 -14.64 11.67
CA TYR A 251 -8.38 -13.80 11.90
C TYR A 251 -8.73 -12.49 12.63
N THR A 252 -7.77 -11.97 13.37
CA THR A 252 -7.90 -10.71 14.11
C THR A 252 -7.17 -9.55 13.43
N ARG A 253 -6.35 -9.80 12.38
CA ARG A 253 -5.69 -8.78 11.55
C ARG A 253 -5.73 -9.13 10.08
N PHE A 254 -5.73 -8.11 9.21
CA PHE A 254 -5.87 -8.25 7.76
C PHE A 254 -4.78 -7.46 6.99
N SER A 255 -3.68 -7.09 7.66
CA SER A 255 -2.59 -6.27 7.11
C SER A 255 -1.62 -7.04 6.21
N SER A 256 -1.71 -8.36 6.18
CA SER A 256 -0.91 -9.24 5.34
C SER A 256 -1.79 -10.12 4.45
N ALA A 257 -1.17 -10.83 3.50
CA ALA A 257 -1.86 -11.80 2.67
C ALA A 257 -2.47 -12.92 3.51
N GLY A 258 -3.75 -13.22 3.30
CA GLY A 258 -4.44 -14.31 4.00
C GLY A 258 -4.76 -14.04 5.47
N GLY A 259 -4.68 -12.80 5.93
CA GLY A 259 -4.98 -12.47 7.31
C GLY A 259 -3.91 -12.96 8.31
N GLY A 260 -4.30 -13.12 9.56
CA GLY A 260 -3.49 -13.65 10.67
C GLY A 260 -4.02 -13.21 12.02
N ASN A 261 -3.43 -13.72 13.09
CA ASN A 261 -3.82 -13.36 14.44
C ASN A 261 -2.82 -12.40 15.09
N LEU A 262 -3.34 -11.50 15.91
CA LEU A 262 -2.55 -10.72 16.85
C LEU A 262 -2.12 -11.61 18.02
N LEU A 263 -1.14 -11.15 18.78
CA LEU A 263 -0.64 -11.90 19.94
C LEU A 263 -1.78 -12.16 20.95
N GLY A 264 -1.85 -13.39 21.45
CA GLY A 264 -2.87 -13.81 22.41
C GLY A 264 -4.21 -14.25 21.80
N TYR A 265 -4.29 -14.37 20.47
CA TYR A 265 -5.47 -14.91 19.78
C TYR A 265 -5.14 -16.22 19.07
N VAL A 266 -5.99 -17.23 19.27
CA VAL A 266 -5.89 -18.54 18.64
C VAL A 266 -7.25 -18.87 18.03
N THR A 267 -7.25 -19.28 16.76
CA THR A 267 -8.47 -19.67 16.06
C THR A 267 -8.81 -21.13 16.34
N ASN A 268 -10.00 -21.39 16.85
CA ASN A 268 -10.51 -22.73 17.15
C ASN A 268 -11.69 -23.10 16.23
N ILE A 269 -12.53 -22.12 15.87
CA ILE A 269 -13.72 -22.33 15.05
C ILE A 269 -13.81 -21.34 13.89
N PRO A 270 -14.44 -21.70 12.76
CA PRO A 270 -14.68 -20.79 11.66
C PRO A 270 -15.49 -19.55 12.08
N GLY A 271 -15.07 -18.37 11.63
CA GLY A 271 -15.76 -17.12 11.93
C GLY A 271 -15.75 -16.72 13.41
N GLN A 272 -14.75 -17.18 14.18
CA GLN A 272 -14.65 -16.95 15.63
C GLN A 272 -14.64 -15.46 15.98
N TYR A 273 -13.96 -14.63 15.19
CA TYR A 273 -13.71 -13.23 15.53
C TYR A 273 -14.59 -12.28 14.72
N ARG A 274 -15.31 -11.39 15.42
CA ARG A 274 -15.87 -10.18 14.83
C ARG A 274 -14.89 -9.03 15.04
N VAL A 275 -14.42 -8.44 13.96
CA VAL A 275 -13.53 -7.29 13.97
C VAL A 275 -14.28 -6.06 13.45
N ASN A 276 -14.44 -5.05 14.30
CA ASN A 276 -14.94 -3.74 13.93
C ASN A 276 -13.83 -2.72 14.15
N GLN A 277 -13.52 -1.91 13.14
CA GLN A 277 -12.47 -0.93 13.24
C GLN A 277 -12.81 0.36 12.51
N ALA A 278 -12.25 1.46 13.00
CA ALA A 278 -12.40 2.78 12.39
C ALA A 278 -11.10 3.57 12.49
N LEU A 279 -10.96 4.56 11.64
CA LEU A 279 -9.87 5.53 11.71
C LEU A 279 -10.36 6.94 11.35
N ILE A 280 -9.62 7.91 11.88
CA ILE A 280 -9.63 9.29 11.40
C ILE A 280 -8.23 9.61 10.89
N GLU A 281 -8.13 10.31 9.77
CA GLU A 281 -6.90 10.58 9.05
C GLU A 281 -6.82 12.04 8.64
N THR A 282 -5.62 12.62 8.76
CA THR A 282 -5.27 13.90 8.15
C THR A 282 -4.02 13.75 7.30
N ALA A 283 -3.97 14.46 6.17
CA ALA A 283 -2.75 14.61 5.39
C ALA A 283 -2.71 16.00 4.74
N PHE A 284 -1.51 16.54 4.58
CA PHE A 284 -1.32 17.91 4.13
C PHE A 284 0.02 18.05 3.40
N LYS A 285 0.05 18.91 2.34
CA LYS A 285 1.26 19.28 1.61
C LYS A 285 1.26 20.75 1.26
N TYR A 286 2.42 21.40 1.44
CA TYR A 286 2.61 22.78 1.08
C TYR A 286 4.10 23.15 1.03
N ARG A 287 4.57 23.66 -0.09
CA ARG A 287 5.92 24.19 -0.31
C ARG A 287 7.05 23.29 0.21
N GLY A 288 7.02 22.02 -0.17
CA GLY A 288 7.99 21.03 0.23
C GLY A 288 7.77 20.41 1.62
N PHE A 289 6.80 20.91 2.39
CA PHE A 289 6.35 20.28 3.61
C PHE A 289 5.28 19.24 3.34
N SER A 290 5.38 18.11 4.02
CA SER A 290 4.38 17.04 4.01
C SER A 290 4.08 16.57 5.42
N TRP A 291 2.81 16.25 5.64
CA TRP A 291 2.27 15.74 6.89
C TRP A 291 1.29 14.61 6.61
N GLN A 292 1.30 13.58 7.45
CA GLN A 292 0.23 12.60 7.52
C GLN A 292 0.09 12.02 8.92
N ASN A 293 -1.15 11.70 9.29
CA ASN A 293 -1.51 11.13 10.59
C ASN A 293 -2.71 10.22 10.41
N GLU A 294 -2.74 9.12 11.15
CA GLU A 294 -3.92 8.27 11.31
C GLU A 294 -4.08 7.91 12.79
N ASN A 295 -5.31 7.97 13.30
CA ASN A 295 -5.70 7.48 14.61
C ASN A 295 -6.69 6.35 14.43
N HIS A 296 -6.43 5.20 15.01
CA HIS A 296 -7.18 3.96 14.83
C HIS A 296 -7.79 3.48 16.14
N ILE A 297 -8.98 2.89 16.01
CA ILE A 297 -9.61 2.07 17.03
C ILE A 297 -10.07 0.76 16.40
N LYS A 298 -9.87 -0.35 17.11
CA LYS A 298 -10.33 -1.67 16.71
C LYS A 298 -10.91 -2.41 17.90
N LYS A 299 -12.12 -2.94 17.75
CA LYS A 299 -12.75 -3.86 18.68
C LYS A 299 -12.76 -5.27 18.09
N ILE A 300 -12.26 -6.23 18.85
CA ILE A 300 -12.27 -7.65 18.53
C ILE A 300 -13.21 -8.34 19.54
N THR A 301 -14.25 -8.99 19.02
CA THR A 301 -15.15 -9.85 19.80
C THR A 301 -14.83 -11.29 19.46
N ASP A 302 -14.49 -12.09 20.45
CA ASP A 302 -14.26 -13.52 20.37
C ASP A 302 -15.55 -14.24 20.79
N TYR A 303 -16.19 -14.88 19.83
CA TYR A 303 -17.44 -15.59 20.10
C TYR A 303 -17.25 -16.95 20.76
N GLU A 304 -16.08 -17.56 20.64
CA GLU A 304 -15.75 -18.82 21.30
C GLU A 304 -15.54 -18.62 22.80
N ASN A 305 -14.77 -17.60 23.16
CA ASN A 305 -14.38 -17.35 24.55
C ASN A 305 -15.26 -16.28 25.23
N ASN A 306 -16.25 -15.72 24.54
CA ASN A 306 -17.12 -14.63 25.05
C ASN A 306 -16.32 -13.43 25.57
N THR A 307 -15.24 -13.04 24.89
CA THR A 307 -14.40 -11.92 25.31
C THR A 307 -14.44 -10.78 24.28
N ASN A 308 -14.18 -9.59 24.76
CA ASN A 308 -14.01 -8.39 23.94
C ASN A 308 -12.68 -7.73 24.29
N ARG A 309 -11.97 -7.26 23.28
CA ARG A 309 -10.78 -6.44 23.45
C ARG A 309 -10.82 -5.24 22.53
N THR A 310 -10.44 -4.09 23.04
CA THR A 310 -10.32 -2.85 22.26
C THR A 310 -8.87 -2.45 22.17
N LEU A 311 -8.41 -2.18 20.94
CA LEU A 311 -7.06 -1.77 20.62
C LEU A 311 -7.11 -0.35 20.06
N THR A 312 -6.10 0.45 20.38
CA THR A 312 -5.94 1.79 19.81
C THR A 312 -4.51 1.99 19.31
N GLY A 313 -4.36 2.85 18.32
CA GLY A 313 -3.04 3.20 17.80
C GLY A 313 -3.08 4.43 16.93
N TYR A 314 -1.96 5.13 16.85
CA TYR A 314 -1.82 6.27 15.96
C TYR A 314 -0.39 6.38 15.44
N TYR A 315 -0.23 7.04 14.32
CA TYR A 315 1.06 7.54 13.88
C TYR A 315 0.95 8.99 13.42
N VAL A 316 2.08 9.66 13.48
CA VAL A 316 2.31 10.99 12.93
C VAL A 316 3.60 10.92 12.12
N GLN A 317 3.57 11.45 10.91
CA GLN A 317 4.73 11.52 10.05
C GLN A 317 4.78 12.87 9.36
N ALA A 318 5.96 13.47 9.33
CA ALA A 318 6.21 14.72 8.62
C ALA A 318 7.53 14.67 7.87
N GLY A 319 7.62 15.40 6.77
CA GLY A 319 8.86 15.55 6.01
C GLY A 319 8.99 16.94 5.40
N TYR A 320 10.24 17.38 5.17
CA TYR A 320 10.52 18.68 4.60
C TYR A 320 11.79 18.70 3.75
N PHE A 321 11.72 19.42 2.65
CA PHE A 321 12.88 19.74 1.80
C PHE A 321 13.53 21.04 2.30
N PHE A 322 14.51 20.91 3.19
CA PHE A 322 15.16 22.06 3.85
C PHE A 322 15.91 22.99 2.89
N SER A 323 16.21 22.55 1.68
CA SER A 323 16.74 23.42 0.60
C SER A 323 15.83 24.61 0.25
N ASN A 324 14.57 24.59 0.69
CA ASN A 324 13.65 25.71 0.47
C ASN A 324 13.89 26.89 1.42
N ILE A 325 14.69 26.70 2.48
CA ILE A 325 15.01 27.72 3.49
C ILE A 325 16.51 27.80 3.81
N LEU A 326 17.31 26.80 3.40
CA LEU A 326 18.74 26.69 3.67
C LEU A 326 19.50 26.37 2.37
N ASP A 327 20.14 27.35 1.76
CA ASP A 327 20.80 27.24 0.45
C ASP A 327 21.93 26.18 0.39
N PHE A 328 22.55 25.87 1.54
CA PHE A 328 23.60 24.85 1.61
C PHE A 328 23.05 23.41 1.60
N VAL A 329 21.74 23.22 1.81
CA VAL A 329 21.11 21.89 1.77
C VAL A 329 20.82 21.51 0.31
N PRO A 330 21.23 20.31 -0.14
CA PRO A 330 20.94 19.87 -1.50
C PRO A 330 19.45 19.74 -1.78
N LYS A 331 19.01 20.25 -2.93
CA LYS A 331 17.59 20.22 -3.36
C LYS A 331 16.93 18.83 -3.33
N PRO A 332 17.62 17.72 -3.70
CA PRO A 332 16.99 16.39 -3.69
C PRO A 332 16.86 15.76 -2.30
N LEU A 333 17.32 16.42 -1.24
CA LEU A 333 17.31 15.89 0.12
C LEU A 333 16.04 16.27 0.87
N GLU A 334 15.24 15.27 1.28
CA GLU A 334 14.16 15.39 2.26
C GLU A 334 14.59 14.76 3.58
N ILE A 335 14.26 15.39 4.70
CA ILE A 335 14.34 14.80 6.04
C ILE A 335 12.92 14.54 6.51
N ALA A 336 12.65 13.31 6.96
CA ALA A 336 11.34 12.90 7.42
C ALA A 336 11.43 12.23 8.79
N GLY A 337 10.44 12.51 9.64
CA GLY A 337 10.28 11.91 10.97
C GLY A 337 8.97 11.15 11.08
N LEU A 338 8.98 10.09 11.87
CA LEU A 338 7.84 9.25 12.21
C LEU A 338 7.78 9.04 13.72
N TYR A 339 6.59 9.14 14.28
CA TYR A 339 6.28 8.61 15.61
C TYR A 339 5.00 7.79 15.53
N ALA A 340 5.00 6.61 16.16
CA ALA A 340 3.83 5.75 16.24
C ALA A 340 3.68 5.16 17.65
N ASN A 341 2.43 4.98 18.07
CA ASN A 341 2.08 4.35 19.34
C ASN A 341 0.94 3.37 19.13
N TYR A 342 1.04 2.20 19.75
CA TYR A 342 0.06 1.14 19.70
C TYR A 342 -0.22 0.64 21.12
N LYS A 343 -1.49 0.57 21.49
CA LYS A 343 -1.99 -0.08 22.68
C LYS A 343 -2.73 -1.37 22.29
N PRO A 344 -2.19 -2.55 22.62
CA PRO A 344 -2.79 -3.84 22.25
C PRO A 344 -4.06 -4.16 23.03
N ASP A 345 -4.28 -3.47 24.16
CA ASP A 345 -5.49 -3.53 24.96
C ASP A 345 -5.69 -2.21 25.71
N THR A 346 -6.85 -1.58 25.57
CA THR A 346 -7.16 -0.31 26.25
C THR A 346 -7.39 -0.48 27.74
N ASP A 347 -7.75 -1.69 28.19
CA ASP A 347 -8.01 -1.99 29.58
C ASP A 347 -6.71 -2.26 30.37
N ILE A 348 -5.59 -2.41 29.64
CA ILE A 348 -4.25 -2.62 30.21
C ILE A 348 -3.38 -1.38 29.92
N ASN A 349 -3.14 -0.56 30.96
CA ASN A 349 -2.40 0.67 30.77
C ASN A 349 -0.89 0.45 30.57
N GLU A 350 -0.34 -0.61 31.09
CA GLU A 350 1.09 -0.92 31.10
C GLU A 350 1.60 -1.42 29.75
N ALA A 351 0.74 -2.03 28.93
CA ALA A 351 1.16 -2.57 27.65
C ALA A 351 1.12 -1.53 26.52
N TYR A 352 2.26 -1.29 25.88
CA TYR A 352 2.35 -0.42 24.70
C TYR A 352 3.49 -0.82 23.76
N GLU A 353 3.38 -0.38 22.51
CA GLU A 353 4.44 -0.47 21.50
C GLU A 353 4.64 0.91 20.87
N GLN A 354 5.88 1.38 20.77
CA GLN A 354 6.23 2.69 20.24
C GLN A 354 7.32 2.58 19.19
N GLU A 355 7.24 3.43 18.19
CA GLU A 355 8.26 3.59 17.17
C GLU A 355 8.58 5.07 16.98
N PHE A 356 9.85 5.39 16.96
CA PHE A 356 10.37 6.67 16.49
C PHE A 356 11.31 6.41 15.32
N GLY A 357 11.10 7.09 14.20
CA GLY A 357 11.89 6.93 12.98
C GLY A 357 12.38 8.27 12.45
N LEU A 358 13.62 8.30 11.94
CA LEU A 358 14.19 9.41 11.20
C LEU A 358 14.72 8.88 9.86
N ALA A 359 14.33 9.51 8.76
CA ALA A 359 14.74 9.13 7.42
C ALA A 359 15.33 10.30 6.65
N PHE A 360 16.36 10.00 5.86
CA PHE A 360 16.99 10.89 4.90
C PHE A 360 16.70 10.31 3.50
N ASN A 361 15.89 11.02 2.72
CA ASN A 361 15.50 10.63 1.37
C ASN A 361 16.27 11.45 0.35
N TRP A 362 17.01 10.79 -0.53
CA TRP A 362 17.66 11.40 -1.66
C TRP A 362 16.95 11.02 -2.95
N PHE A 363 16.33 11.99 -3.61
CA PHE A 363 15.57 11.79 -4.84
C PHE A 363 16.44 12.10 -6.07
N PHE A 364 16.97 11.06 -6.72
CA PHE A 364 17.70 11.22 -8.00
C PHE A 364 16.73 11.57 -9.14
N LYS A 365 15.54 10.98 -9.13
CA LYS A 365 14.46 11.25 -10.09
C LYS A 365 13.11 10.98 -9.46
N GLU A 366 12.60 11.93 -8.68
CA GLU A 366 11.34 11.78 -7.95
C GLU A 366 11.27 10.45 -7.19
N HIS A 367 10.09 9.83 -7.11
CA HIS A 367 9.93 8.50 -6.52
C HIS A 367 10.43 7.34 -7.40
N ARG A 368 10.91 7.62 -8.62
CA ARG A 368 11.36 6.57 -9.55
C ARG A 368 12.81 6.13 -9.32
N ASN A 369 13.61 6.99 -8.75
CA ASN A 369 14.97 6.64 -8.34
C ASN A 369 15.27 7.38 -7.04
N LYS A 370 15.23 6.65 -5.93
CA LYS A 370 15.35 7.18 -4.58
C LYS A 370 16.24 6.31 -3.72
N LEU A 371 17.10 6.95 -2.92
CA LEU A 371 17.85 6.32 -1.83
C LEU A 371 17.29 6.82 -0.50
N THR A 372 16.96 5.93 0.41
CA THR A 372 16.51 6.24 1.76
C THR A 372 17.44 5.62 2.78
N ALA A 373 18.00 6.42 3.69
CA ALA A 373 18.67 5.98 4.90
C ALA A 373 17.75 6.26 6.10
N GLU A 374 17.54 5.27 6.96
CA GLU A 374 16.59 5.35 8.07
C GLU A 374 17.20 4.79 9.35
N VAL A 375 16.99 5.51 10.46
CA VAL A 375 17.21 5.02 11.82
C VAL A 375 15.87 4.96 12.53
N SER A 376 15.54 3.82 13.13
CA SER A 376 14.33 3.63 13.93
C SER A 376 14.68 3.16 15.33
N HIS A 377 13.97 3.68 16.32
CA HIS A 377 14.00 3.25 17.71
C HIS A 377 12.64 2.69 18.10
N PHE A 378 12.63 1.50 18.65
CA PHE A 378 11.42 0.81 19.15
C PHE A 378 11.48 0.70 20.67
N SER A 379 10.34 0.87 21.32
CA SER A 379 10.15 0.65 22.75
C SER A 379 8.86 -0.12 22.95
N TYR A 380 8.96 -1.26 23.61
CA TYR A 380 7.86 -2.17 23.86
C TYR A 380 7.77 -2.47 25.35
N GLN A 381 6.57 -2.42 25.89
CA GLN A 381 6.28 -2.83 27.26
C GLN A 381 5.13 -3.83 27.23
N ASN A 382 5.34 -4.98 27.89
CA ASN A 382 4.28 -5.98 28.03
C ASN A 382 3.43 -5.73 29.28
N ILE A 383 2.43 -6.61 29.50
CA ILE A 383 1.51 -6.54 30.62
C ILE A 383 2.24 -6.65 31.99
N ASP A 384 3.37 -7.35 32.04
CA ASP A 384 4.17 -7.54 33.27
C ASP A 384 5.15 -6.36 33.47
N SER A 385 4.96 -5.24 32.77
CA SER A 385 5.83 -4.05 32.79
C SER A 385 7.28 -4.30 32.34
N PHE A 386 7.56 -5.43 31.72
CA PHE A 386 8.87 -5.68 31.14
C PHE A 386 9.03 -4.85 29.88
N THR A 387 10.08 -4.01 29.85
CA THR A 387 10.35 -3.11 28.73
C THR A 387 11.53 -3.60 27.92
N GLN A 388 11.39 -3.54 26.60
CA GLN A 388 12.47 -3.82 25.66
C GLN A 388 12.61 -2.70 24.66
N LYS A 389 13.85 -2.39 24.26
CA LYS A 389 14.19 -1.32 23.32
C LYS A 389 15.15 -1.83 22.29
N GLU A 390 14.96 -1.39 21.04
CA GLU A 390 15.81 -1.77 19.93
C GLU A 390 16.03 -0.60 18.97
N TRP A 391 17.26 -0.53 18.43
CA TRP A 391 17.58 0.37 17.33
C TRP A 391 17.71 -0.44 16.03
N ARG A 392 17.23 0.15 14.94
CA ARG A 392 17.36 -0.43 13.61
C ARG A 392 17.87 0.64 12.65
N PHE A 393 18.85 0.27 11.84
CA PHE A 393 19.37 1.06 10.73
C PHE A 393 19.07 0.36 9.41
N ARG A 394 18.55 1.10 8.44
CA ARG A 394 18.25 0.59 7.10
C ARG A 394 18.69 1.56 6.03
N ILE A 395 19.21 1.01 4.92
CA ILE A 395 19.39 1.75 3.66
C ILE A 395 18.61 1.02 2.59
N GLN A 396 17.79 1.76 1.85
CA GLN A 396 17.02 1.21 0.73
C GLN A 396 17.21 2.05 -0.52
N TRP A 397 17.64 1.40 -1.60
CA TRP A 397 17.66 1.98 -2.93
C TRP A 397 16.48 1.45 -3.73
N GLU A 398 15.75 2.35 -4.34
CA GLU A 398 14.60 2.05 -5.18
C GLU A 398 14.77 2.63 -6.57
N ILE A 399 14.49 1.81 -7.59
CA ILE A 399 14.47 2.22 -8.98
C ILE A 399 13.24 1.64 -9.70
N SER A 400 12.59 2.49 -10.52
CA SER A 400 11.46 2.12 -11.39
C SER A 400 11.74 2.57 -12.83
N PHE A 401 11.42 1.71 -13.78
CA PHE A 401 11.63 1.94 -15.21
C PHE A 401 10.55 1.27 -16.07
#